data_4d1e53cd0ae4aa081339a920beccdde9
#
_entry.id   4d1e53cd0ae4aa081339a920beccdde9
#
_cell.length_a   1.000
_cell.length_b   1.000
_cell.length_c   1.000
_cell.angle_alpha   90.00
_cell.angle_beta   90.00
_cell.angle_gamma   90.00
#
_symmetry.space_group_name_H-M   'P 1'
#
loop_
_entity.id
_entity.type
_entity.pdbx_description
1 polymer ?
#
loop_
_entity_poly.entity_id
_entity_poly.type
_entity_poly.pdbx_seq_one_letter_code
_entity_poly.pdbx_strand_id
1 'polypeptide(L)'
;GPERPRAGPPERGGADDASGPVRMDALRLGRPLTEKRIFMPAPSTDTENKTSPEPAPAVVSAGRWRPRTLRTSPSRQDRGLFGHPRGLPWMLNVEMWERFSYYGMRAILLYFITATVADGGLGLSANSGQVIMAAYSAAVYLLAIPGGIFADRIIGPWVSSLYGGVVIMAGHVCLSIPTVASSWLGIVLVAVGTGFVKPNLSTIVGGLYDVDDPRRDAGFQLFYMAINIGAFVSPLLTGWLREHYGYHAGFLSAAIGMGLALVAFVHGRHRLSAFAFTVPNPLQGDERRRLILAAIGAVAGAALAVAVLRSATGNLLDAISAIMLIIPVGAAIGYFSLMLRSPKVTRRERTHLRAYIPLWVGAVLFFMISEQAAGKMATFAKDNTDGRIPLLGWVITPEAYQSVNPAAIVLLAPLVGWFFTRRAGRFPSTIVKFAISVFVIGLSAFLMGYGFRVWPGGQDLSPWWFLAAVFVIQTVSELFLSPVGLSTTTALAPKSFASQAMSMWQLSIATGQGLAGFIIAQTEDIPDSTYYYGLGAVTVAAALILFAVAPWTQRQMADVEAAGAHDGEGD
;
A
#
# COMPACT_ATOMS: atom_id res chain seq x y z
N GLY A 1 -39.70 -7.76 58.37
CA GLY A 1 -40.37 -9.04 58.20
C GLY A 1 -41.80 -8.86 57.75
N PRO A 2 -42.64 -9.87 57.41
CA PRO A 2 -42.21 -11.24 57.21
C PRO A 2 -42.60 -11.84 55.83
N GLU A 3 -41.96 -12.94 55.55
CA GLU A 3 -42.44 -14.29 55.22
C GLU A 3 -43.02 -14.63 53.86
N ARG A 4 -42.36 -15.65 53.32
CA ARG A 4 -42.79 -16.56 52.25
C ARG A 4 -44.03 -17.36 52.65
N PRO A 5 -44.75 -18.07 51.68
CA PRO A 5 -44.37 -19.46 51.54
C PRO A 5 -44.35 -20.02 50.06
N ARG A 6 -43.72 -21.21 50.02
CA ARG A 6 -43.60 -22.19 48.93
C ARG A 6 -44.86 -23.01 48.75
N ALA A 7 -45.06 -23.58 47.54
CA ALA A 7 -45.51 -24.96 47.29
C ALA A 7 -45.56 -25.21 45.82
N GLY A 8 -45.15 -26.16 45.28
CA GLY A 8 -44.76 -27.40 44.77
C GLY A 8 -45.89 -28.20 44.08
N PRO A 9 -45.51 -29.11 43.12
CA PRO A 9 -46.41 -29.60 42.07
C PRO A 9 -47.22 -30.84 42.50
N PRO A 10 -48.21 -31.33 41.70
CA PRO A 10 -48.08 -32.67 41.13
C PRO A 10 -48.66 -32.93 39.73
N GLU A 11 -48.01 -33.82 39.03
CA GLU A 11 -48.37 -35.16 38.52
C GLU A 11 -49.55 -35.35 37.54
N ARG A 12 -49.17 -35.89 36.36
CA ARG A 12 -49.61 -37.11 35.63
C ARG A 12 -51.12 -37.45 35.47
N GLY A 13 -51.35 -37.87 34.23
CA GLY A 13 -52.41 -38.77 33.75
C GLY A 13 -53.02 -38.24 32.48
N GLY A 14 -53.11 -38.92 31.41
CA GLY A 14 -53.12 -40.27 31.01
C GLY A 14 -54.17 -40.42 29.94
N ALA A 15 -53.74 -40.96 28.80
CA ALA A 15 -54.43 -41.86 27.91
C ALA A 15 -55.69 -41.48 27.10
N ASP A 16 -55.57 -41.82 25.82
CA ASP A 16 -56.56 -42.50 24.92
C ASP A 16 -57.63 -41.59 24.24
N ASP A 17 -57.69 -41.62 23.00
CA ASP A 17 -57.97 -42.55 21.91
C ASP A 17 -59.04 -41.94 20.95
N ALA A 18 -58.90 -42.32 19.72
CA ALA A 18 -59.92 -42.59 18.71
C ALA A 18 -60.45 -41.48 17.76
N SER A 19 -60.12 -41.80 16.57
CA SER A 19 -61.00 -41.95 15.38
C SER A 19 -61.43 -40.74 14.58
N GLY A 20 -60.91 -40.75 13.36
CA GLY A 20 -61.76 -40.91 12.17
C GLY A 20 -62.11 -39.71 11.33
N PRO A 21 -62.24 -39.91 10.03
CA PRO A 21 -62.04 -38.87 9.03
C PRO A 21 -63.34 -38.30 8.46
N VAL A 22 -63.29 -37.09 7.96
CA VAL A 22 -64.36 -36.57 7.04
C VAL A 22 -63.73 -36.12 5.72
N ARG A 23 -64.19 -36.86 4.69
CA ARG A 23 -64.12 -36.54 3.26
C ARG A 23 -65.04 -35.43 2.88
N MET A 24 -64.73 -34.84 1.72
CA MET A 24 -65.56 -34.43 0.57
C MET A 24 -65.15 -33.06 0.06
N ASP A 25 -65.15 -32.73 -1.13
CA ASP A 25 -65.19 -33.28 -2.49
C ASP A 25 -64.84 -32.15 -3.47
N ALA A 26 -64.04 -32.46 -4.41
CA ALA A 26 -64.16 -32.36 -5.84
C ALA A 26 -64.68 -31.02 -6.45
N LEU A 27 -63.86 -30.50 -7.35
CA LEU A 27 -64.36 -30.19 -8.71
C LEU A 27 -63.21 -30.25 -9.73
N ARG A 28 -63.46 -31.07 -10.75
CA ARG A 28 -62.65 -31.40 -11.94
C ARG A 28 -62.55 -30.20 -12.88
N LEU A 29 -61.50 -30.15 -13.67
CA LEU A 29 -61.44 -30.19 -15.14
C LEU A 29 -60.04 -29.72 -15.57
N GLY A 30 -59.32 -30.58 -16.29
CA GLY A 30 -59.01 -30.56 -17.63
C GLY A 30 -57.68 -31.21 -18.00
N ARG A 31 -57.75 -32.38 -18.57
CA ARG A 31 -56.94 -33.23 -19.47
C ARG A 31 -55.39 -33.04 -19.60
N PRO A 32 -54.66 -34.14 -19.76
CA PRO A 32 -53.21 -34.24 -19.79
C PRO A 32 -52.66 -33.98 -21.18
N LEU A 33 -51.51 -33.30 -21.25
CA LEU A 33 -50.70 -33.28 -22.46
C LEU A 33 -49.58 -34.31 -22.31
N THR A 34 -49.58 -35.20 -23.23
CA THR A 34 -48.70 -36.31 -23.55
C THR A 34 -47.21 -36.06 -23.26
N GLU A 35 -46.65 -36.94 -22.42
CA GLU A 35 -45.22 -37.23 -22.36
C GLU A 35 -44.69 -37.68 -23.73
N LYS A 36 -43.92 -36.85 -24.39
CA LYS A 36 -42.98 -37.31 -25.42
C LYS A 36 -41.69 -37.73 -24.69
N ARG A 37 -41.55 -39.04 -24.50
CA ARG A 37 -40.26 -39.68 -24.23
C ARG A 37 -39.34 -39.38 -25.40
N ILE A 38 -38.38 -38.45 -25.18
CA ILE A 38 -37.22 -38.33 -26.05
C ILE A 38 -36.28 -39.46 -25.66
N PHE A 39 -36.14 -40.42 -26.55
CA PHE A 39 -35.14 -41.46 -26.50
C PHE A 39 -33.77 -40.80 -26.58
N MET A 40 -33.04 -40.76 -25.48
CA MET A 40 -31.60 -40.49 -25.49
C MET A 40 -30.91 -41.79 -25.91
N PRO A 41 -30.06 -41.78 -26.94
CA PRO A 41 -29.18 -42.90 -27.21
C PRO A 41 -28.16 -43.03 -26.07
N ALA A 42 -27.86 -44.27 -25.70
CA ALA A 42 -26.84 -44.62 -24.71
C ALA A 42 -25.51 -43.94 -25.08
N PRO A 43 -24.75 -43.40 -24.08
CA PRO A 43 -23.44 -42.83 -24.35
C PRO A 43 -22.52 -43.96 -24.87
N SER A 44 -22.00 -43.75 -26.08
CA SER A 44 -20.90 -44.53 -26.62
C SER A 44 -19.71 -44.40 -25.67
N THR A 45 -19.18 -45.52 -25.25
CA THR A 45 -17.94 -45.66 -24.49
C THR A 45 -16.73 -45.39 -25.39
N ASP A 46 -16.59 -44.16 -25.85
CA ASP A 46 -15.32 -43.62 -26.34
C ASP A 46 -14.84 -42.59 -25.31
N THR A 47 -14.13 -43.11 -24.33
CA THR A 47 -13.29 -42.34 -23.42
C THR A 47 -12.11 -41.79 -24.21
N GLU A 48 -12.33 -40.73 -25.00
CA GLU A 48 -11.27 -39.80 -25.28
C GLU A 48 -10.96 -39.05 -23.96
N ASN A 49 -9.97 -39.58 -23.31
CA ASN A 49 -9.28 -38.98 -22.17
C ASN A 49 -8.69 -37.63 -22.64
N LYS A 50 -9.50 -36.55 -22.67
CA LYS A 50 -8.99 -35.20 -22.71
C LYS A 50 -8.32 -34.97 -21.37
N THR A 51 -7.09 -35.43 -21.26
CA THR A 51 -6.13 -34.96 -20.28
C THR A 51 -6.09 -33.46 -20.42
N SER A 52 -6.65 -32.75 -19.43
CA SER A 52 -6.34 -31.34 -19.23
C SER A 52 -4.83 -31.19 -19.32
N PRO A 53 -4.27 -30.24 -20.07
CA PRO A 53 -2.83 -30.10 -20.18
C PRO A 53 -2.27 -30.02 -18.75
N GLU A 54 -1.41 -30.99 -18.46
CA GLU A 54 -0.68 -31.07 -17.20
C GLU A 54 -0.05 -29.68 -16.97
N PRO A 55 -0.29 -29.01 -15.84
CA PRO A 55 0.27 -27.68 -15.62
C PRO A 55 1.78 -27.79 -15.79
N ALA A 56 2.35 -26.97 -16.66
CA ALA A 56 3.77 -26.95 -16.95
C ALA A 56 4.55 -26.98 -15.62
N PRO A 57 5.59 -27.82 -15.49
CA PRO A 57 6.29 -27.98 -14.23
C PRO A 57 6.76 -26.61 -13.72
N ALA A 58 6.33 -26.25 -12.51
CA ALA A 58 6.65 -24.96 -11.91
C ALA A 58 8.17 -24.77 -11.87
N VAL A 59 8.69 -23.75 -12.55
CA VAL A 59 10.11 -23.46 -12.58
C VAL A 59 10.54 -23.01 -11.17
N VAL A 60 11.31 -23.82 -10.51
CA VAL A 60 11.80 -23.58 -9.16
C VAL A 60 13.02 -22.68 -9.22
N SER A 61 12.95 -21.48 -8.64
CA SER A 61 13.98 -20.48 -8.78
C SER A 61 15.05 -20.48 -7.69
N ALA A 62 14.77 -21.02 -6.52
CA ALA A 62 15.61 -20.76 -5.34
C ALA A 62 16.87 -21.62 -5.21
N GLY A 63 17.12 -22.59 -6.10
CA GLY A 63 18.32 -23.42 -6.10
C GLY A 63 18.71 -23.91 -4.69
N ARG A 64 19.94 -23.60 -4.23
CA ARG A 64 20.47 -23.95 -2.90
C ARG A 64 19.69 -23.36 -1.71
N TRP A 65 18.91 -22.30 -1.91
CA TRP A 65 18.16 -21.64 -0.85
C TRP A 65 16.83 -22.34 -0.55
N ARG A 66 16.34 -23.17 -1.50
CA ARG A 66 15.09 -23.91 -1.31
C ARG A 66 15.27 -24.94 -0.20
N PRO A 67 14.44 -24.93 0.85
CA PRO A 67 14.45 -25.99 1.85
C PRO A 67 14.15 -27.36 1.22
N ARG A 68 14.82 -28.42 1.68
CA ARG A 68 14.61 -29.80 1.19
C ARG A 68 13.21 -30.32 1.47
N THR A 69 12.60 -29.86 2.57
CA THR A 69 11.24 -30.23 2.99
C THR A 69 10.36 -28.98 2.97
N LEU A 70 9.69 -28.73 1.84
CA LEU A 70 8.70 -27.67 1.70
C LEU A 70 7.30 -28.26 1.75
N ARG A 71 6.37 -27.56 2.38
CA ARG A 71 4.95 -27.80 2.18
C ARG A 71 4.58 -27.36 0.77
N THR A 72 3.93 -28.27 0.02
CA THR A 72 3.56 -27.99 -1.37
C THR A 72 2.42 -27.00 -1.48
N SER A 73 1.54 -26.93 -0.49
CA SER A 73 0.38 -26.02 -0.43
C SER A 73 0.17 -25.46 0.97
N PRO A 74 -0.48 -24.30 1.10
CA PRO A 74 -0.98 -23.79 2.39
C PRO A 74 -1.87 -24.83 3.07
N SER A 75 -1.92 -24.84 4.40
CA SER A 75 -2.73 -25.80 5.14
C SER A 75 -3.41 -25.11 6.33
N ARG A 76 -4.75 -25.30 6.41
CA ARG A 76 -5.54 -24.85 7.58
C ARG A 76 -5.12 -25.52 8.90
N GLN A 77 -4.41 -26.65 8.80
CA GLN A 77 -3.85 -27.37 9.97
C GLN A 77 -2.54 -26.76 10.47
N ASP A 78 -1.87 -25.89 9.67
CA ASP A 78 -0.68 -25.19 10.12
C ASP A 78 -1.06 -24.11 11.13
N ARG A 79 -0.75 -24.36 12.40
CA ARG A 79 -1.07 -23.47 13.52
C ARG A 79 0.19 -23.16 14.30
N GLY A 80 0.52 -21.87 14.36
CA GLY A 80 1.61 -21.28 15.14
C GLY A 80 1.08 -20.21 16.09
N LEU A 81 1.74 -19.05 16.12
CA LEU A 81 1.37 -17.92 16.97
C LEU A 81 -0.07 -17.47 16.68
N PHE A 82 -0.89 -17.34 17.71
CA PHE A 82 -2.32 -16.98 17.62
C PHE A 82 -3.15 -17.85 16.64
N GLY A 83 -2.73 -19.10 16.43
CA GLY A 83 -3.43 -20.01 15.50
C GLY A 83 -3.13 -19.80 14.02
N HIS A 84 -2.31 -18.82 13.66
CA HIS A 84 -1.88 -18.54 12.29
C HIS A 84 -0.78 -19.51 11.79
N PRO A 85 -0.51 -19.56 10.46
CA PRO A 85 0.58 -20.39 9.94
C PRO A 85 1.93 -20.06 10.59
N ARG A 86 2.76 -21.09 10.81
CA ARG A 86 4.08 -20.93 11.46
C ARG A 86 5.06 -20.04 10.71
N GLY A 87 4.81 -19.76 9.43
CA GLY A 87 5.58 -18.81 8.62
C GLY A 87 5.27 -17.35 8.95
N LEU A 88 4.05 -17.05 9.44
CA LEU A 88 3.61 -15.68 9.65
C LEU A 88 4.49 -14.89 10.64
N PRO A 89 4.83 -15.38 11.85
CA PRO A 89 5.67 -14.62 12.78
C PRO A 89 7.02 -14.21 12.19
N TRP A 90 7.61 -15.05 11.34
CA TRP A 90 8.86 -14.71 10.65
C TRP A 90 8.65 -13.58 9.66
N MET A 91 7.55 -13.61 8.90
CA MET A 91 7.22 -12.55 7.94
C MET A 91 6.86 -11.23 8.63
N LEU A 92 6.16 -11.28 9.78
CA LEU A 92 5.90 -10.09 10.61
C LEU A 92 7.20 -9.45 11.11
N ASN A 93 8.15 -10.27 11.57
CA ASN A 93 9.45 -9.81 12.02
C ASN A 93 10.26 -9.18 10.87
N VAL A 94 10.27 -9.82 9.69
CA VAL A 94 10.95 -9.30 8.49
C VAL A 94 10.37 -7.95 8.08
N GLU A 95 9.04 -7.86 7.98
CA GLU A 95 8.36 -6.62 7.60
C GLU A 95 8.64 -5.50 8.60
N MET A 96 8.53 -5.79 9.90
CA MET A 96 8.77 -4.82 10.96
C MET A 96 10.18 -4.21 10.86
N TRP A 97 11.23 -5.05 10.70
CA TRP A 97 12.60 -4.56 10.61
C TRP A 97 12.90 -3.89 9.26
N GLU A 98 12.31 -4.37 8.18
CA GLU A 98 12.44 -3.72 6.87
C GLU A 98 11.78 -2.32 6.89
N ARG A 99 10.57 -2.21 7.47
CA ARG A 99 9.90 -0.91 7.67
C ARG A 99 10.68 0.00 8.61
N PHE A 100 11.22 -0.55 9.70
CA PHE A 100 12.14 0.18 10.58
C PHE A 100 13.31 0.78 9.78
N SER A 101 13.96 -0.02 8.97
CA SER A 101 15.06 0.39 8.11
C SER A 101 14.65 1.51 7.14
N TYR A 102 13.53 1.34 6.44
CA TYR A 102 13.02 2.30 5.46
C TYR A 102 12.60 3.63 6.10
N TYR A 103 11.71 3.60 7.09
CA TYR A 103 11.19 4.82 7.71
C TYR A 103 12.24 5.52 8.58
N GLY A 104 13.13 4.76 9.22
CA GLY A 104 14.22 5.33 10.00
C GLY A 104 15.20 6.12 9.14
N MET A 105 15.61 5.55 7.99
CA MET A 105 16.45 6.28 7.05
C MET A 105 15.71 7.50 6.48
N ARG A 106 14.45 7.32 6.05
CA ARG A 106 13.64 8.40 5.47
C ARG A 106 13.46 9.57 6.44
N ALA A 107 13.34 9.31 7.74
CA ALA A 107 13.13 10.32 8.76
C ALA A 107 14.32 11.30 8.90
N ILE A 108 15.54 10.82 8.72
CA ILE A 108 16.77 11.63 8.87
C ILE A 108 17.35 12.06 7.52
N LEU A 109 16.90 11.50 6.39
CA LEU A 109 17.54 11.71 5.07
C LEU A 109 17.48 13.17 4.61
N LEU A 110 16.33 13.85 4.75
CA LEU A 110 16.22 15.27 4.37
C LEU A 110 17.20 16.13 5.17
N TYR A 111 17.25 15.92 6.47
CA TYR A 111 18.13 16.67 7.36
C TYR A 111 19.60 16.41 7.05
N PHE A 112 19.95 15.16 6.70
CA PHE A 112 21.29 14.80 6.23
C PHE A 112 21.67 15.52 4.93
N ILE A 113 20.75 15.56 3.96
CA ILE A 113 20.99 16.21 2.66
C ILE A 113 21.21 17.72 2.85
N THR A 114 20.49 18.36 3.78
CA THR A 114 20.50 19.81 3.99
C THR A 114 21.46 20.29 5.07
N ALA A 115 21.92 19.42 5.97
CA ALA A 115 22.89 19.76 6.98
C ALA A 115 24.24 20.14 6.33
N THR A 116 24.97 21.05 6.99
CA THR A 116 26.28 21.45 6.49
C THR A 116 27.26 20.27 6.45
N VAL A 117 28.28 20.37 5.61
CA VAL A 117 29.34 19.34 5.55
C VAL A 117 30.08 19.25 6.89
N ALA A 118 30.21 20.38 7.62
CA ALA A 118 30.81 20.42 8.95
C ALA A 118 29.99 19.62 9.97
N ASP A 119 28.65 19.59 9.82
CA ASP A 119 27.75 18.83 10.66
C ASP A 119 27.53 17.38 10.16
N GLY A 120 28.33 16.93 9.20
CA GLY A 120 28.29 15.59 8.64
C GLY A 120 27.19 15.37 7.58
N GLY A 121 26.62 16.44 7.02
CA GLY A 121 25.63 16.39 5.95
C GLY A 121 26.21 16.61 4.55
N LEU A 122 25.33 16.76 3.53
CA LEU A 122 25.72 16.99 2.15
C LEU A 122 25.78 18.48 1.76
N GLY A 123 25.29 19.39 2.59
CA GLY A 123 25.36 20.85 2.40
C GLY A 123 24.49 21.41 1.27
N LEU A 124 23.41 20.71 0.87
CA LEU A 124 22.51 21.19 -0.17
C LEU A 124 21.46 22.15 0.39
N SER A 125 20.88 22.99 -0.48
CA SER A 125 19.78 23.88 -0.10
C SER A 125 18.54 23.10 0.33
N ALA A 126 17.68 23.74 1.14
CA ALA A 126 16.43 23.12 1.59
C ALA A 126 15.54 22.70 0.40
N ASN A 127 15.43 23.54 -0.62
CA ASN A 127 14.67 23.25 -1.84
C ASN A 127 15.24 22.04 -2.56
N SER A 128 16.56 22.00 -2.79
CA SER A 128 17.24 20.85 -3.41
C SER A 128 17.01 19.55 -2.62
N GLY A 129 17.11 19.62 -1.29
CA GLY A 129 16.84 18.48 -0.41
C GLY A 129 15.43 17.96 -0.54
N GLN A 130 14.43 18.83 -0.58
CA GLN A 130 13.01 18.46 -0.72
C GLN A 130 12.72 17.84 -2.10
N VAL A 131 13.30 18.39 -3.19
CA VAL A 131 13.19 17.82 -4.55
C VAL A 131 13.80 16.42 -4.60
N ILE A 132 14.99 16.23 -4.00
CA ILE A 132 15.65 14.91 -3.93
C ILE A 132 14.81 13.91 -3.13
N MET A 133 14.22 14.32 -2.00
CA MET A 133 13.32 13.48 -1.20
C MET A 133 12.09 13.03 -2.00
N ALA A 134 11.45 13.94 -2.73
CA ALA A 134 10.31 13.63 -3.58
C ALA A 134 10.71 12.70 -4.72
N ALA A 135 11.85 12.97 -5.37
CA ALA A 135 12.39 12.11 -6.44
C ALA A 135 12.75 10.71 -5.94
N TYR A 136 13.41 10.60 -4.78
CA TYR A 136 13.70 9.34 -4.12
C TYR A 136 12.42 8.54 -3.84
N SER A 137 11.42 9.18 -3.23
CA SER A 137 10.15 8.55 -2.92
C SER A 137 9.40 8.08 -4.17
N ALA A 138 9.34 8.90 -5.23
CA ALA A 138 8.76 8.52 -6.52
C ALA A 138 9.51 7.34 -7.15
N ALA A 139 10.85 7.35 -7.11
CA ALA A 139 11.69 6.28 -7.64
C ALA A 139 11.43 4.94 -6.94
N VAL A 140 11.26 4.91 -5.63
CA VAL A 140 10.94 3.70 -4.86
C VAL A 140 9.66 3.03 -5.38
N TYR A 141 8.59 3.80 -5.62
CA TYR A 141 7.33 3.26 -6.13
C TYR A 141 7.41 2.89 -7.61
N LEU A 142 8.12 3.65 -8.42
CA LEU A 142 8.37 3.30 -9.83
C LEU A 142 9.18 2.01 -9.97
N LEU A 143 10.22 1.83 -9.15
CA LEU A 143 11.07 0.64 -9.17
C LEU A 143 10.37 -0.61 -8.62
N ALA A 144 9.28 -0.46 -7.87
CA ALA A 144 8.46 -1.59 -7.44
C ALA A 144 7.80 -2.32 -8.64
N ILE A 145 7.53 -1.63 -9.75
CA ILE A 145 6.95 -2.24 -10.95
C ILE A 145 7.93 -3.22 -11.62
N PRO A 146 9.15 -2.80 -12.03
CA PRO A 146 10.12 -3.76 -12.55
C PRO A 146 10.55 -4.80 -11.52
N GLY A 147 10.62 -4.45 -10.21
CA GLY A 147 10.91 -5.39 -9.14
C GLY A 147 9.90 -6.52 -9.04
N GLY A 148 8.60 -6.21 -9.15
CA GLY A 148 7.52 -7.19 -9.23
C GLY A 148 7.62 -8.06 -10.49
N ILE A 149 7.81 -7.45 -11.66
CA ILE A 149 7.99 -8.20 -12.92
C ILE A 149 9.19 -9.15 -12.81
N PHE A 150 10.29 -8.72 -12.21
CA PHE A 150 11.49 -9.54 -12.03
C PHE A 150 11.24 -10.75 -11.13
N ALA A 151 10.48 -10.55 -10.05
CA ALA A 151 10.06 -11.63 -9.16
C ALA A 151 9.11 -12.60 -9.85
N ASP A 152 8.09 -12.09 -10.56
CA ASP A 152 7.04 -12.92 -11.16
C ASP A 152 7.51 -13.71 -12.38
N ARG A 153 8.53 -13.19 -13.09
CA ARG A 153 8.96 -13.72 -14.39
C ARG A 153 10.32 -14.41 -14.38
N ILE A 154 11.21 -14.09 -13.41
CA ILE A 154 12.63 -14.50 -13.50
C ILE A 154 13.09 -15.29 -12.29
N ILE A 155 13.00 -14.75 -11.05
CA ILE A 155 13.68 -15.33 -9.88
C ILE A 155 12.76 -15.76 -8.74
N GLY A 156 11.46 -15.45 -8.80
CA GLY A 156 10.50 -15.74 -7.73
C GLY A 156 10.53 -14.73 -6.57
N PRO A 157 9.43 -14.67 -5.78
CA PRO A 157 9.24 -13.64 -4.76
C PRO A 157 10.29 -13.69 -3.64
N TRP A 158 10.64 -14.90 -3.16
CA TRP A 158 11.57 -15.07 -2.05
C TRP A 158 12.99 -14.61 -2.42
N VAL A 159 13.47 -15.02 -3.58
CA VAL A 159 14.83 -14.67 -4.06
C VAL A 159 14.92 -13.18 -4.35
N SER A 160 13.87 -12.60 -4.97
CA SER A 160 13.77 -11.16 -5.21
C SER A 160 13.85 -10.36 -3.91
N SER A 161 13.08 -10.77 -2.89
CA SER A 161 13.11 -10.12 -1.58
C SER A 161 14.46 -10.27 -0.88
N LEU A 162 15.10 -11.44 -0.98
CA LEU A 162 16.42 -11.66 -0.38
C LEU A 162 17.48 -10.72 -0.97
N TYR A 163 17.61 -10.70 -2.29
CA TYR A 163 18.61 -9.86 -2.95
C TYR A 163 18.28 -8.37 -2.82
N GLY A 164 17.00 -8.00 -2.93
CA GLY A 164 16.55 -6.65 -2.66
C GLY A 164 16.93 -6.19 -1.25
N GLY A 165 16.69 -7.04 -0.24
CA GLY A 165 17.07 -6.76 1.15
C GLY A 165 18.58 -6.63 1.35
N VAL A 166 19.39 -7.45 0.69
CA VAL A 166 20.87 -7.31 0.71
C VAL A 166 21.31 -5.98 0.10
N VAL A 167 20.66 -5.56 -1.01
CA VAL A 167 20.93 -4.27 -1.66
C VAL A 167 20.55 -3.11 -0.74
N ILE A 168 19.40 -3.18 -0.06
CA ILE A 168 18.99 -2.17 0.95
C ILE A 168 20.04 -2.09 2.07
N MET A 169 20.44 -3.23 2.62
CA MET A 169 21.44 -3.27 3.70
C MET A 169 22.77 -2.64 3.24
N ALA A 170 23.24 -3.00 2.05
CA ALA A 170 24.44 -2.39 1.46
C ALA A 170 24.29 -0.87 1.28
N GLY A 171 23.09 -0.40 0.88
CA GLY A 171 22.78 1.02 0.77
C GLY A 171 22.88 1.75 2.12
N HIS A 172 22.33 1.18 3.19
CA HIS A 172 22.44 1.76 4.53
C HIS A 172 23.89 1.73 5.07
N VAL A 173 24.64 0.68 4.77
CA VAL A 173 26.07 0.63 5.08
C VAL A 173 26.82 1.74 4.35
N CYS A 174 26.53 1.96 3.07
CA CYS A 174 27.11 3.07 2.31
C CYS A 174 26.77 4.43 2.93
N LEU A 175 25.51 4.64 3.36
CA LEU A 175 25.09 5.86 4.07
C LEU A 175 25.76 6.05 5.43
N SER A 176 26.20 4.95 6.06
CA SER A 176 26.94 5.00 7.34
C SER A 176 28.40 5.42 7.17
N ILE A 177 28.91 5.46 5.93
CA ILE A 177 30.28 5.88 5.62
C ILE A 177 30.28 7.40 5.33
N PRO A 178 31.09 8.22 6.03
CA PRO A 178 31.06 9.67 5.92
C PRO A 178 31.76 10.18 4.65
N THR A 179 31.29 9.78 3.47
CA THR A 179 31.75 10.33 2.20
C THR A 179 30.58 10.67 1.27
N VAL A 180 30.70 11.72 0.49
CA VAL A 180 29.66 12.16 -0.46
C VAL A 180 29.32 11.07 -1.46
N ALA A 181 30.33 10.39 -2.01
CA ALA A 181 30.12 9.36 -3.02
C ALA A 181 29.37 8.14 -2.45
N SER A 182 29.74 7.68 -1.24
CA SER A 182 29.04 6.57 -0.58
C SER A 182 27.59 6.94 -0.23
N SER A 183 27.36 8.18 0.15
CA SER A 183 26.01 8.67 0.47
C SER A 183 25.08 8.61 -0.74
N TRP A 184 25.50 9.13 -1.89
CA TRP A 184 24.72 9.04 -3.13
C TRP A 184 24.49 7.61 -3.59
N LEU A 185 25.55 6.78 -3.53
CA LEU A 185 25.41 5.36 -3.83
C LEU A 185 24.41 4.68 -2.90
N GLY A 186 24.48 4.99 -1.61
CA GLY A 186 23.56 4.47 -0.60
C GLY A 186 22.10 4.81 -0.88
N ILE A 187 21.79 6.07 -1.20
CA ILE A 187 20.43 6.51 -1.57
C ILE A 187 19.89 5.70 -2.77
N VAL A 188 20.70 5.54 -3.81
CA VAL A 188 20.32 4.79 -5.01
C VAL A 188 20.11 3.31 -4.69
N LEU A 189 21.02 2.69 -3.94
CA LEU A 189 20.91 1.28 -3.56
C LEU A 189 19.66 1.01 -2.71
N VAL A 190 19.35 1.88 -1.76
CA VAL A 190 18.12 1.72 -0.95
C VAL A 190 16.88 1.82 -1.83
N ALA A 191 16.82 2.78 -2.75
CA ALA A 191 15.69 2.92 -3.67
C ALA A 191 15.49 1.66 -4.54
N VAL A 192 16.58 1.17 -5.15
CA VAL A 192 16.56 -0.03 -5.99
C VAL A 192 16.14 -1.26 -5.18
N GLY A 193 16.79 -1.50 -4.04
CA GLY A 193 16.51 -2.66 -3.20
C GLY A 193 15.06 -2.68 -2.68
N THR A 194 14.52 -1.51 -2.28
CA THR A 194 13.13 -1.38 -1.83
C THR A 194 12.15 -1.72 -2.97
N GLY A 195 12.45 -1.34 -4.21
CA GLY A 195 11.65 -1.73 -5.37
C GLY A 195 11.56 -3.25 -5.54
N PHE A 196 12.62 -4.00 -5.24
CA PHE A 196 12.61 -5.47 -5.28
C PHE A 196 11.93 -6.13 -4.08
N VAL A 197 11.94 -5.53 -2.90
CA VAL A 197 11.37 -6.10 -1.68
C VAL A 197 9.87 -5.83 -1.57
N LYS A 198 9.47 -4.57 -1.76
CA LYS A 198 8.15 -4.05 -1.42
C LYS A 198 6.96 -4.83 -2.03
N PRO A 199 6.93 -5.20 -3.33
CA PRO A 199 5.81 -5.93 -3.91
C PRO A 199 5.76 -7.40 -3.46
N ASN A 200 6.86 -7.97 -3.00
CA ASN A 200 7.02 -9.40 -2.82
C ASN A 200 6.70 -9.91 -1.41
N LEU A 201 6.93 -9.11 -0.36
CA LEU A 201 6.68 -9.57 1.02
C LEU A 201 5.20 -9.86 1.27
N SER A 202 4.30 -8.98 0.84
CA SER A 202 2.85 -9.21 0.93
C SER A 202 2.40 -10.42 0.12
N THR A 203 3.00 -10.66 -1.05
CA THR A 203 2.75 -11.84 -1.89
C THR A 203 3.14 -13.13 -1.16
N ILE A 204 4.31 -13.14 -0.48
CA ILE A 204 4.76 -14.29 0.32
C ILE A 204 3.81 -14.55 1.49
N VAL A 205 3.36 -13.49 2.18
CA VAL A 205 2.37 -13.61 3.28
C VAL A 205 1.05 -14.17 2.76
N GLY A 206 0.55 -13.68 1.64
CA GLY A 206 -0.65 -14.21 0.99
C GLY A 206 -0.53 -15.71 0.66
N GLY A 207 0.66 -16.15 0.25
CA GLY A 207 0.96 -17.56 -0.05
C GLY A 207 1.08 -18.48 1.17
N LEU A 208 0.93 -17.96 2.41
CA LEU A 208 0.83 -18.78 3.63
C LEU A 208 -0.58 -19.32 3.86
N TYR A 209 -1.59 -18.73 3.22
CA TYR A 209 -3.00 -19.03 3.39
C TYR A 209 -3.63 -19.56 2.10
N ASP A 210 -4.60 -20.46 2.22
CA ASP A 210 -5.51 -20.76 1.12
C ASP A 210 -6.39 -19.54 0.83
N VAL A 211 -6.95 -19.51 -0.39
CA VAL A 211 -7.82 -18.39 -0.83
C VAL A 211 -9.02 -18.23 0.10
N ASP A 212 -9.60 -19.35 0.55
CA ASP A 212 -10.78 -19.40 1.41
C ASP A 212 -10.43 -19.62 2.90
N ASP A 213 -9.20 -19.32 3.32
CA ASP A 213 -8.81 -19.46 4.73
C ASP A 213 -9.33 -18.25 5.53
N PRO A 214 -10.27 -18.45 6.49
CA PRO A 214 -10.86 -17.35 7.26
C PRO A 214 -9.83 -16.58 8.12
N ARG A 215 -8.64 -17.15 8.35
CA ARG A 215 -7.55 -16.50 9.08
C ARG A 215 -6.74 -15.51 8.23
N ARG A 216 -6.94 -15.52 6.90
CA ARG A 216 -6.14 -14.74 5.96
C ARG A 216 -6.21 -13.26 6.25
N ASP A 217 -7.40 -12.71 6.42
CA ASP A 217 -7.61 -11.28 6.67
C ASP A 217 -7.00 -10.84 8.00
N ALA A 218 -7.19 -11.62 9.06
CA ALA A 218 -6.55 -11.37 10.35
C ALA A 218 -5.01 -11.45 10.25
N GLY A 219 -4.47 -12.36 9.43
CA GLY A 219 -3.04 -12.44 9.14
C GLY A 219 -2.49 -11.18 8.46
N PHE A 220 -3.23 -10.62 7.50
CA PHE A 220 -2.88 -9.35 6.87
C PHE A 220 -3.02 -8.14 7.81
N GLN A 221 -3.98 -8.16 8.75
CA GLN A 221 -4.06 -7.14 9.80
C GLN A 221 -2.83 -7.16 10.72
N LEU A 222 -2.37 -8.36 11.12
CA LEU A 222 -1.13 -8.51 11.89
C LEU A 222 0.09 -8.01 11.09
N PHE A 223 0.13 -8.30 9.79
CA PHE A 223 1.18 -7.82 8.89
C PHE A 223 1.18 -6.28 8.80
N TYR A 224 0.01 -5.68 8.66
CA TYR A 224 -0.14 -4.22 8.68
C TYR A 224 0.26 -3.60 10.03
N MET A 225 -0.05 -4.26 11.13
CA MET A 225 0.40 -3.85 12.47
C MET A 225 1.94 -3.87 12.57
N ALA A 226 2.60 -4.90 12.04
CA ALA A 226 4.08 -4.97 12.02
C ALA A 226 4.71 -3.82 11.23
N ILE A 227 4.10 -3.42 10.09
CA ILE A 227 4.48 -2.22 9.34
C ILE A 227 4.46 -0.98 10.25
N ASN A 228 3.35 -0.76 10.94
CA ASN A 228 3.16 0.44 11.77
C ASN A 228 4.05 0.45 13.02
N ILE A 229 4.35 -0.71 13.62
CA ILE A 229 5.32 -0.80 14.73
C ILE A 229 6.71 -0.38 14.24
N GLY A 230 7.18 -0.91 13.11
CA GLY A 230 8.45 -0.52 12.51
C GLY A 230 8.52 0.97 12.18
N ALA A 231 7.46 1.49 11.55
CA ALA A 231 7.34 2.90 11.18
C ALA A 231 7.25 3.84 12.39
N PHE A 232 6.65 3.40 13.50
CA PHE A 232 6.54 4.17 14.73
C PHE A 232 7.88 4.27 15.47
N VAL A 233 8.56 3.15 15.67
CA VAL A 233 9.78 3.08 16.48
C VAL A 233 10.98 3.72 15.76
N SER A 234 11.05 3.59 14.43
CA SER A 234 12.25 3.96 13.69
C SER A 234 12.59 5.46 13.74
N PRO A 235 11.66 6.43 13.52
CA PRO A 235 12.02 7.84 13.59
C PRO A 235 12.44 8.28 15.00
N LEU A 236 11.85 7.67 16.03
CA LEU A 236 12.22 7.93 17.42
C LEU A 236 13.67 7.53 17.69
N LEU A 237 14.05 6.31 17.30
CA LEU A 237 15.39 5.80 17.52
C LEU A 237 16.43 6.49 16.62
N THR A 238 16.13 6.63 15.32
CA THR A 238 17.09 7.27 14.40
C THR A 238 17.25 8.75 14.68
N GLY A 239 16.19 9.46 15.09
CA GLY A 239 16.27 10.85 15.54
C GLY A 239 17.12 11.00 16.78
N TRP A 240 16.93 10.15 17.79
CA TRP A 240 17.76 10.14 18.99
C TRP A 240 19.23 9.83 18.68
N LEU A 241 19.49 8.83 17.81
CA LEU A 241 20.86 8.50 17.39
C LEU A 241 21.50 9.65 16.61
N ARG A 242 20.75 10.31 15.72
CA ARG A 242 21.23 11.47 14.97
C ARG A 242 21.63 12.61 15.92
N GLU A 243 20.84 12.87 16.95
CA GLU A 243 21.07 13.95 17.89
C GLU A 243 22.33 13.71 18.74
N HIS A 244 22.58 12.46 19.18
CA HIS A 244 23.67 12.13 20.09
C HIS A 244 24.95 11.66 19.39
N TYR A 245 24.84 11.04 18.21
CA TYR A 245 25.94 10.38 17.52
C TYR A 245 26.08 10.77 16.03
N GLY A 246 25.23 11.65 15.54
CA GLY A 246 25.24 12.12 14.15
C GLY A 246 24.47 11.23 13.17
N TYR A 247 24.35 11.70 11.92
CA TYR A 247 23.53 11.05 10.86
C TYR A 247 23.95 9.63 10.54
N HIS A 248 25.27 9.40 10.47
CA HIS A 248 25.83 8.08 10.09
C HIS A 248 25.47 6.99 11.11
N ALA A 249 25.34 7.31 12.39
CA ALA A 249 24.84 6.39 13.41
C ALA A 249 23.35 6.03 13.20
N GLY A 250 22.54 7.01 12.82
CA GLY A 250 21.15 6.77 12.44
C GLY A 250 21.04 5.80 11.25
N PHE A 251 21.82 6.01 10.20
CA PHE A 251 21.85 5.11 9.04
C PHE A 251 22.39 3.71 9.37
N LEU A 252 23.38 3.63 10.27
CA LEU A 252 23.89 2.34 10.73
C LEU A 252 22.82 1.53 11.47
N SER A 253 21.98 2.18 12.27
CA SER A 253 20.86 1.51 12.93
C SER A 253 19.85 0.92 11.93
N ALA A 254 19.61 1.62 10.82
CA ALA A 254 18.80 1.11 9.72
C ALA A 254 19.45 -0.09 9.02
N ALA A 255 20.79 -0.08 8.84
CA ALA A 255 21.56 -1.22 8.33
C ALA A 255 21.44 -2.44 9.25
N ILE A 256 21.55 -2.24 10.56
CA ILE A 256 21.39 -3.31 11.57
C ILE A 256 19.97 -3.87 11.51
N GLY A 257 18.95 -3.01 11.48
CA GLY A 257 17.54 -3.43 11.34
C GLY A 257 17.33 -4.30 10.10
N MET A 258 17.86 -3.87 8.95
CA MET A 258 17.79 -4.67 7.71
C MET A 258 18.57 -5.99 7.82
N GLY A 259 19.70 -6.00 8.50
CA GLY A 259 20.44 -7.23 8.81
C GLY A 259 19.61 -8.22 9.63
N LEU A 260 18.92 -7.74 10.67
CA LEU A 260 17.99 -8.55 11.48
C LEU A 260 16.83 -9.09 10.63
N ALA A 261 16.26 -8.26 9.74
CA ALA A 261 15.24 -8.71 8.79
C ALA A 261 15.76 -9.85 7.90
N LEU A 262 16.96 -9.72 7.34
CA LEU A 262 17.56 -10.74 6.48
C LEU A 262 17.85 -12.04 7.23
N VAL A 263 18.36 -11.95 8.45
CA VAL A 263 18.59 -13.12 9.32
C VAL A 263 17.26 -13.84 9.58
N ALA A 264 16.20 -13.11 9.96
CA ALA A 264 14.88 -13.68 10.18
C ALA A 264 14.33 -14.30 8.87
N PHE A 265 14.50 -13.63 7.73
CA PHE A 265 14.01 -14.08 6.43
C PHE A 265 14.66 -15.40 5.99
N VAL A 266 15.97 -15.52 6.15
CA VAL A 266 16.73 -16.75 5.84
C VAL A 266 16.39 -17.88 6.81
N HIS A 267 16.27 -17.61 8.11
CA HIS A 267 15.90 -18.64 9.10
C HIS A 267 14.45 -19.10 8.94
N GLY A 268 13.54 -18.16 8.69
CA GLY A 268 12.10 -18.43 8.50
C GLY A 268 11.75 -19.22 7.25
N ARG A 269 12.67 -19.33 6.26
CA ARG A 269 12.40 -19.95 4.95
C ARG A 269 11.83 -21.37 5.03
N HIS A 270 12.21 -22.15 6.06
CA HIS A 270 11.72 -23.51 6.27
C HIS A 270 10.24 -23.61 6.69
N ARG A 271 9.63 -22.47 7.03
CA ARG A 271 8.22 -22.36 7.45
C ARG A 271 7.31 -21.78 6.35
N LEU A 272 7.90 -21.36 5.23
CA LEU A 272 7.16 -20.80 4.11
C LEU A 272 6.61 -21.91 3.20
N SER A 273 5.58 -21.60 2.42
CA SER A 273 5.03 -22.50 1.40
C SER A 273 5.94 -22.57 0.16
N ALA A 274 5.76 -23.61 -0.64
CA ALA A 274 6.49 -23.78 -1.90
C ALA A 274 6.27 -22.60 -2.87
N PHE A 275 5.12 -21.95 -2.80
CA PHE A 275 4.78 -20.78 -3.60
C PHE A 275 5.84 -19.67 -3.51
N ALA A 276 6.38 -19.40 -2.32
CA ALA A 276 7.41 -18.38 -2.13
C ALA A 276 8.68 -18.62 -2.97
N PHE A 277 8.97 -19.88 -3.33
CA PHE A 277 10.18 -20.30 -4.04
C PHE A 277 9.95 -20.67 -5.51
N THR A 278 8.76 -20.42 -6.03
CA THR A 278 8.42 -20.66 -7.45
C THR A 278 8.35 -19.37 -8.22
N VAL A 279 8.65 -19.41 -9.51
CA VAL A 279 8.41 -18.29 -10.42
C VAL A 279 6.96 -18.42 -10.91
N PRO A 280 6.08 -17.45 -10.55
CA PRO A 280 4.64 -17.58 -10.86
C PRO A 280 4.34 -17.69 -12.36
N ASN A 281 5.06 -16.90 -13.17
CA ASN A 281 4.86 -16.83 -14.62
C ASN A 281 6.20 -16.76 -15.36
N PRO A 282 6.94 -17.88 -15.50
CA PRO A 282 8.28 -17.88 -16.07
C PRO A 282 8.29 -17.46 -17.54
N LEU A 283 9.35 -16.73 -17.93
CA LEU A 283 9.56 -16.28 -19.32
C LEU A 283 9.68 -17.46 -20.28
N GLN A 284 8.97 -17.40 -21.39
CA GLN A 284 8.99 -18.43 -22.45
C GLN A 284 9.58 -17.88 -23.75
N GLY A 285 10.38 -18.70 -24.43
CA GLY A 285 10.93 -18.38 -25.76
C GLY A 285 11.59 -17.01 -25.85
N ASP A 286 11.14 -16.21 -26.81
CA ASP A 286 11.68 -14.86 -27.11
C ASP A 286 11.30 -13.78 -26.08
N GLU A 287 10.45 -14.07 -25.11
CA GLU A 287 10.01 -13.06 -24.12
C GLU A 287 11.19 -12.51 -23.31
N ARG A 288 12.18 -13.35 -22.99
CA ARG A 288 13.39 -12.93 -22.26
C ARG A 288 14.14 -11.85 -23.04
N ARG A 289 14.34 -12.04 -24.36
CA ARG A 289 15.01 -11.06 -25.22
C ARG A 289 14.22 -9.76 -25.29
N ARG A 290 12.89 -9.84 -25.45
CA ARG A 290 12.00 -8.67 -25.49
C ARG A 290 12.05 -7.90 -24.18
N LEU A 291 12.03 -8.59 -23.02
CA LEU A 291 12.11 -7.95 -21.71
C LEU A 291 13.46 -7.25 -21.51
N ILE A 292 14.57 -7.88 -21.88
CA ILE A 292 15.91 -7.28 -21.79
C ILE A 292 16.00 -6.05 -22.69
N LEU A 293 15.54 -6.13 -23.95
CA LEU A 293 15.54 -4.99 -24.86
C LEU A 293 14.65 -3.86 -24.37
N ALA A 294 13.47 -4.17 -23.82
CA ALA A 294 12.58 -3.20 -23.21
C ALA A 294 13.22 -2.52 -21.99
N ALA A 295 13.91 -3.28 -21.12
CA ALA A 295 14.63 -2.73 -19.97
C ALA A 295 15.78 -1.81 -20.39
N ILE A 296 16.59 -2.25 -21.36
CA ILE A 296 17.67 -1.41 -21.93
C ILE A 296 17.09 -0.14 -22.56
N GLY A 297 16.01 -0.28 -23.35
CA GLY A 297 15.33 0.86 -23.98
C GLY A 297 14.75 1.84 -22.94
N ALA A 298 14.17 1.33 -21.84
CA ALA A 298 13.65 2.16 -20.77
C ALA A 298 14.77 2.94 -20.05
N VAL A 299 15.89 2.28 -19.72
CA VAL A 299 17.04 2.93 -19.08
C VAL A 299 17.69 3.95 -20.02
N ALA A 300 17.92 3.59 -21.30
CA ALA A 300 18.48 4.49 -22.28
C ALA A 300 17.55 5.69 -22.57
N GLY A 301 16.24 5.44 -22.65
CA GLY A 301 15.23 6.48 -22.83
C GLY A 301 15.17 7.44 -21.63
N ALA A 302 15.23 6.92 -20.40
CA ALA A 302 15.29 7.74 -19.19
C ALA A 302 16.58 8.58 -19.15
N ALA A 303 17.75 7.99 -19.45
CA ALA A 303 19.01 8.72 -19.49
C ALA A 303 19.02 9.82 -20.56
N LEU A 304 18.49 9.52 -21.76
CA LEU A 304 18.34 10.51 -22.83
C LEU A 304 17.39 11.64 -22.42
N ALA A 305 16.25 11.31 -21.80
CA ALA A 305 15.30 12.30 -21.31
C ALA A 305 15.92 13.22 -20.25
N VAL A 306 16.71 12.66 -19.30
CA VAL A 306 17.49 13.46 -18.33
C VAL A 306 18.44 14.40 -19.06
N ALA A 307 19.21 13.91 -20.05
CA ALA A 307 20.17 14.72 -20.79
C ALA A 307 19.49 15.86 -21.56
N VAL A 308 18.39 15.57 -22.25
CA VAL A 308 17.60 16.57 -23.00
C VAL A 308 16.98 17.61 -22.07
N LEU A 309 16.33 17.17 -20.98
CA LEU A 309 15.72 18.10 -20.03
C LEU A 309 16.76 18.94 -19.30
N ARG A 310 17.90 18.36 -18.92
CA ARG A 310 19.01 19.12 -18.34
C ARG A 310 19.53 20.20 -19.30
N SER A 311 19.64 19.90 -20.60
CA SER A 311 20.07 20.89 -21.60
C SER A 311 19.03 22.02 -21.78
N ALA A 312 17.75 21.70 -21.58
CA ALA A 312 16.65 22.67 -21.70
C ALA A 312 16.47 23.53 -20.45
N THR A 313 16.61 22.94 -19.25
CA THR A 313 16.41 23.63 -17.96
C THR A 313 17.69 24.26 -17.41
N GLY A 314 18.86 23.82 -17.88
CA GLY A 314 20.16 24.22 -17.31
C GLY A 314 20.48 23.62 -15.94
N ASN A 315 19.51 22.93 -15.30
CA ASN A 315 19.62 22.38 -13.95
C ASN A 315 19.29 20.88 -13.94
N LEU A 316 20.14 20.08 -13.27
CA LEU A 316 19.95 18.63 -13.17
C LEU A 316 18.74 18.27 -12.28
N LEU A 317 18.50 19.02 -11.20
CA LEU A 317 17.40 18.75 -10.28
C LEU A 317 16.05 18.99 -10.94
N ASP A 318 15.93 20.06 -11.74
CA ASP A 318 14.70 20.33 -12.50
C ASP A 318 14.44 19.23 -13.54
N ALA A 319 15.49 18.76 -14.20
CA ALA A 319 15.38 17.65 -15.13
C ALA A 319 14.94 16.34 -14.43
N ILE A 320 15.50 16.04 -13.26
CA ILE A 320 15.13 14.86 -12.47
C ILE A 320 13.69 14.98 -11.98
N SER A 321 13.28 16.13 -11.44
CA SER A 321 11.91 16.35 -10.95
C SER A 321 10.87 16.22 -12.07
N ALA A 322 11.16 16.77 -13.25
CA ALA A 322 10.31 16.63 -14.44
C ALA A 322 10.17 15.18 -14.89
N ILE A 323 11.25 14.39 -14.87
CA ILE A 323 11.22 12.97 -15.24
C ILE A 323 10.44 12.15 -14.21
N MET A 324 10.62 12.43 -12.91
CA MET A 324 9.87 11.76 -11.86
C MET A 324 8.37 12.07 -11.92
N LEU A 325 7.95 13.10 -12.63
CA LEU A 325 6.55 13.37 -12.95
C LEU A 325 6.13 12.73 -14.29
N ILE A 326 6.90 12.92 -15.34
CA ILE A 326 6.55 12.51 -16.71
C ILE A 326 6.41 10.98 -16.82
N ILE A 327 7.33 10.22 -16.22
CA ILE A 327 7.32 8.75 -16.32
C ILE A 327 6.06 8.14 -15.69
N PRO A 328 5.70 8.41 -14.42
CA PRO A 328 4.51 7.79 -13.83
C PRO A 328 3.20 8.28 -14.47
N VAL A 329 3.12 9.55 -14.86
CA VAL A 329 1.95 10.09 -15.61
C VAL A 329 1.84 9.40 -16.97
N GLY A 330 2.93 9.31 -17.71
CA GLY A 330 2.97 8.64 -19.02
C GLY A 330 2.62 7.16 -18.91
N ALA A 331 3.15 6.47 -17.90
CA ALA A 331 2.83 5.08 -17.62
C ALA A 331 1.34 4.91 -17.27
N ALA A 332 0.77 5.77 -16.43
CA ALA A 332 -0.66 5.73 -16.08
C ALA A 332 -1.55 5.96 -17.32
N ILE A 333 -1.26 6.97 -18.12
CA ILE A 333 -1.97 7.24 -19.38
C ILE A 333 -1.86 6.03 -20.32
N GLY A 334 -0.66 5.45 -20.43
CA GLY A 334 -0.40 4.25 -21.24
C GLY A 334 -1.23 3.06 -20.78
N TYR A 335 -1.23 2.75 -19.48
CA TYR A 335 -2.01 1.64 -18.92
C TYR A 335 -3.52 1.85 -19.07
N PHE A 336 -4.05 3.04 -18.76
CA PHE A 336 -5.47 3.34 -18.98
C PHE A 336 -5.85 3.21 -20.45
N SER A 337 -5.02 3.73 -21.37
CA SER A 337 -5.26 3.64 -22.80
C SER A 337 -5.23 2.20 -23.29
N LEU A 338 -4.25 1.41 -22.83
CA LEU A 338 -4.12 -0.01 -23.16
C LEU A 338 -5.35 -0.79 -22.72
N MET A 339 -5.77 -0.64 -21.46
CA MET A 339 -6.94 -1.33 -20.92
C MET A 339 -8.24 -0.91 -21.60
N LEU A 340 -8.46 0.40 -21.81
CA LEU A 340 -9.68 0.92 -22.45
C LEU A 340 -9.82 0.51 -23.91
N ARG A 341 -8.69 0.32 -24.64
CA ARG A 341 -8.67 -0.07 -26.06
C ARG A 341 -8.58 -1.59 -26.28
N SER A 342 -8.23 -2.37 -25.25
CA SER A 342 -8.04 -3.81 -25.38
C SER A 342 -9.34 -4.54 -25.78
N PRO A 343 -9.30 -5.43 -26.79
CA PRO A 343 -10.44 -6.27 -27.14
C PRO A 343 -10.77 -7.31 -26.05
N LYS A 344 -9.84 -7.59 -25.13
CA LYS A 344 -10.02 -8.50 -24.00
C LYS A 344 -10.85 -7.90 -22.86
N VAL A 345 -11.10 -6.58 -22.88
CA VAL A 345 -11.85 -5.86 -21.86
C VAL A 345 -13.29 -5.68 -22.33
N THR A 346 -14.22 -6.14 -21.55
CA THR A 346 -15.67 -6.05 -21.82
C THR A 346 -16.17 -4.62 -21.75
N ARG A 347 -17.36 -4.34 -22.32
CA ARG A 347 -17.98 -3.02 -22.25
C ARG A 347 -18.21 -2.58 -20.80
N ARG A 348 -18.59 -3.51 -19.90
CA ARG A 348 -18.84 -3.25 -18.48
C ARG A 348 -17.53 -2.89 -17.75
N GLU A 349 -16.47 -3.65 -17.96
CA GLU A 349 -15.15 -3.37 -17.38
C GLU A 349 -14.58 -2.02 -17.85
N ARG A 350 -14.84 -1.62 -19.11
CA ARG A 350 -14.48 -0.27 -19.59
C ARG A 350 -15.23 0.83 -18.85
N THR A 351 -16.47 0.58 -18.49
CA THR A 351 -17.28 1.50 -17.67
C THR A 351 -16.69 1.64 -16.27
N HIS A 352 -16.29 0.52 -15.63
CA HIS A 352 -15.60 0.50 -14.36
C HIS A 352 -14.27 1.26 -14.40
N LEU A 353 -13.46 1.06 -15.45
CA LEU A 353 -12.20 1.77 -15.64
C LEU A 353 -12.39 3.29 -15.76
N ARG A 354 -13.44 3.75 -16.46
CA ARG A 354 -13.78 5.18 -16.55
C ARG A 354 -14.17 5.75 -15.19
N ALA A 355 -14.91 4.97 -14.40
CA ALA A 355 -15.30 5.35 -13.03
C ALA A 355 -14.07 5.40 -12.09
N TYR A 356 -13.04 4.60 -12.36
CA TYR A 356 -11.81 4.59 -11.58
C TYR A 356 -10.91 5.80 -11.82
N ILE A 357 -10.98 6.46 -12.99
CA ILE A 357 -10.12 7.62 -13.31
C ILE A 357 -10.24 8.76 -12.28
N PRO A 358 -11.45 9.26 -11.92
CA PRO A 358 -11.55 10.32 -10.91
C PRO A 358 -11.03 9.89 -9.53
N LEU A 359 -11.22 8.62 -9.14
CA LEU A 359 -10.68 8.07 -7.90
C LEU A 359 -9.13 8.07 -7.93
N TRP A 360 -8.55 7.66 -9.06
CA TRP A 360 -7.10 7.65 -9.24
C TRP A 360 -6.50 9.07 -9.16
N VAL A 361 -7.14 10.07 -9.78
CA VAL A 361 -6.72 11.47 -9.69
C VAL A 361 -6.82 11.97 -8.24
N GLY A 362 -7.89 11.62 -7.52
CA GLY A 362 -8.02 11.92 -6.10
C GLY A 362 -6.90 11.33 -5.26
N ALA A 363 -6.50 10.08 -5.54
CA ALA A 363 -5.36 9.43 -4.88
C ALA A 363 -4.03 10.15 -5.17
N VAL A 364 -3.79 10.60 -6.42
CA VAL A 364 -2.60 11.39 -6.77
C VAL A 364 -2.52 12.67 -5.93
N LEU A 365 -3.62 13.42 -5.82
CA LEU A 365 -3.66 14.66 -5.04
C LEU A 365 -3.48 14.41 -3.54
N PHE A 366 -4.06 13.32 -3.03
CA PHE A 366 -3.84 12.89 -1.65
C PHE A 366 -2.35 12.61 -1.40
N PHE A 367 -1.70 11.76 -2.21
CA PHE A 367 -0.29 11.41 -2.02
C PHE A 367 0.66 12.59 -2.28
N MET A 368 0.30 13.55 -3.12
CA MET A 368 1.05 14.77 -3.33
C MET A 368 1.24 15.58 -2.02
N ILE A 369 0.23 15.59 -1.15
CA ILE A 369 0.29 16.32 0.12
C ILE A 369 0.83 15.44 1.25
N SER A 370 0.27 14.24 1.44
CA SER A 370 0.60 13.35 2.58
C SER A 370 2.08 12.95 2.62
N GLU A 371 2.68 12.74 1.47
CA GLU A 371 4.07 12.30 1.38
C GLU A 371 5.08 13.42 1.62
N GLN A 372 4.64 14.68 1.73
CA GLN A 372 5.50 15.79 2.16
C GLN A 372 5.86 15.74 3.65
N ALA A 373 5.35 14.74 4.38
CA ALA A 373 5.72 14.46 5.76
C ALA A 373 7.24 14.36 5.97
N ALA A 374 7.98 13.79 5.01
CA ALA A 374 9.44 13.72 5.01
C ALA A 374 10.11 14.82 4.13
N GLY A 375 9.34 15.79 3.65
CA GLY A 375 9.77 16.94 2.86
C GLY A 375 9.54 18.26 3.59
N LYS A 376 8.70 19.13 3.02
CA LYS A 376 8.42 20.48 3.60
C LYS A 376 7.88 20.44 5.03
N MET A 377 7.08 19.42 5.41
CA MET A 377 6.62 19.29 6.80
C MET A 377 7.75 18.91 7.77
N ALA A 378 8.74 18.12 7.30
CA ALA A 378 9.93 17.85 8.09
C ALA A 378 10.78 19.13 8.29
N THR A 379 10.90 19.97 7.26
CA THR A 379 11.53 21.29 7.41
C THR A 379 10.79 22.13 8.46
N PHE A 380 9.45 22.17 8.41
CA PHE A 380 8.63 22.86 9.42
C PHE A 380 8.87 22.31 10.84
N ALA A 381 8.99 20.98 10.97
CA ALA A 381 9.28 20.35 12.26
C ALA A 381 10.61 20.83 12.86
N LYS A 382 11.63 21.03 12.01
CA LYS A 382 12.97 21.44 12.42
C LYS A 382 13.07 22.93 12.68
N ASP A 383 12.57 23.76 11.76
CA ASP A 383 12.90 25.18 11.70
C ASP A 383 11.78 26.08 12.26
N ASN A 384 10.54 25.57 12.36
CA ASN A 384 9.35 26.33 12.71
C ASN A 384 8.61 25.82 13.95
N THR A 385 9.10 24.73 14.62
CA THR A 385 8.37 24.10 15.73
C THR A 385 9.21 24.09 17.02
N ASP A 386 8.63 24.56 18.12
CA ASP A 386 9.19 24.32 19.45
C ASP A 386 8.77 22.93 19.93
N GLY A 387 9.71 21.99 19.90
CA GLY A 387 9.47 20.61 20.32
C GLY A 387 9.31 20.41 21.84
N ARG A 388 9.41 21.46 22.65
CA ARG A 388 9.35 21.35 24.12
C ARG A 388 7.94 21.05 24.59
N ILE A 389 7.81 20.02 25.43
CA ILE A 389 6.58 19.70 26.16
C ILE A 389 6.70 20.30 27.56
N PRO A 390 6.02 21.43 27.87
CA PRO A 390 6.27 22.17 29.12
C PRO A 390 6.04 21.37 30.38
N LEU A 391 5.05 20.47 30.38
CA LEU A 391 4.66 19.66 31.54
C LEU A 391 5.62 18.51 31.85
N LEU A 392 6.33 17.99 30.84
CA LEU A 392 7.17 16.79 30.98
C LEU A 392 8.67 17.12 30.93
N GLY A 393 9.05 18.34 30.53
CA GLY A 393 10.43 18.71 30.28
C GLY A 393 11.09 17.97 29.12
N TRP A 394 10.32 17.29 28.27
CA TRP A 394 10.79 16.54 27.12
C TRP A 394 10.85 17.43 25.88
N VAL A 395 11.81 17.12 25.01
CA VAL A 395 11.93 17.76 23.70
C VAL A 395 11.66 16.70 22.63
N ILE A 396 10.67 16.95 21.80
CA ILE A 396 10.35 16.12 20.64
C ILE A 396 11.37 16.45 19.54
N THR A 397 12.12 15.45 19.07
CA THR A 397 13.01 15.64 17.92
C THR A 397 12.18 15.84 16.64
N PRO A 398 12.66 16.60 15.65
CA PRO A 398 11.93 16.83 14.39
C PRO A 398 11.51 15.52 13.69
N GLU A 399 12.34 14.50 13.73
CA GLU A 399 12.07 13.18 13.16
C GLU A 399 10.88 12.49 13.84
N ALA A 400 10.72 12.68 15.14
CA ALA A 400 9.70 12.01 15.94
C ALA A 400 8.27 12.37 15.49
N TYR A 401 8.06 13.52 14.85
CA TYR A 401 6.75 13.86 14.27
C TYR A 401 6.30 12.87 13.20
N GLN A 402 7.22 12.23 12.48
CA GLN A 402 6.86 11.19 11.50
C GLN A 402 6.30 9.93 12.16
N SER A 403 6.53 9.71 13.46
CA SER A 403 5.91 8.61 14.23
C SER A 403 4.44 8.87 14.59
N VAL A 404 3.95 10.10 14.46
CA VAL A 404 2.55 10.44 14.77
C VAL A 404 1.57 9.72 13.84
N ASN A 405 1.89 9.63 12.54
CA ASN A 405 1.02 8.96 11.57
C ASN A 405 0.83 7.47 11.90
N PRO A 406 1.88 6.63 12.03
CA PRO A 406 1.68 5.21 12.37
C PRO A 406 1.05 5.00 13.74
N ALA A 407 1.33 5.85 14.73
CA ALA A 407 0.65 5.82 16.02
C ALA A 407 -0.86 6.11 15.87
N ALA A 408 -1.20 7.16 15.14
CA ALA A 408 -2.58 7.53 14.87
C ALA A 408 -3.31 6.45 14.05
N ILE A 409 -2.67 5.79 13.09
CA ILE A 409 -3.24 4.65 12.36
C ILE A 409 -3.64 3.55 13.35
N VAL A 410 -2.74 3.13 14.23
CA VAL A 410 -3.00 2.04 15.20
C VAL A 410 -4.19 2.39 16.12
N LEU A 411 -4.28 3.65 16.54
CA LEU A 411 -5.34 4.11 17.46
C LEU A 411 -6.68 4.35 16.75
N LEU A 412 -6.66 4.91 15.53
CA LEU A 412 -7.88 5.37 14.86
C LEU A 412 -8.44 4.34 13.86
N ALA A 413 -7.63 3.42 13.31
CA ALA A 413 -8.12 2.43 12.35
C ALA A 413 -9.27 1.56 12.90
N PRO A 414 -9.24 1.08 14.17
CA PRO A 414 -10.38 0.35 14.73
C PRO A 414 -11.66 1.19 14.80
N LEU A 415 -11.54 2.48 15.12
CA LEU A 415 -12.69 3.40 15.23
C LEU A 415 -13.30 3.68 13.85
N VAL A 416 -12.45 3.95 12.84
CA VAL A 416 -12.90 4.19 11.46
C VAL A 416 -13.48 2.91 10.86
N GLY A 417 -12.86 1.75 11.11
CA GLY A 417 -13.36 0.45 10.70
C GLY A 417 -14.74 0.16 11.30
N TRP A 418 -14.91 0.36 12.60
CA TRP A 418 -16.19 0.24 13.28
C TRP A 418 -17.26 1.18 12.70
N PHE A 419 -16.90 2.44 12.41
CA PHE A 419 -17.80 3.41 11.78
C PHE A 419 -18.27 2.92 10.41
N PHE A 420 -17.37 2.41 9.57
CA PHE A 420 -17.73 1.90 8.24
C PHE A 420 -18.60 0.64 8.32
N THR A 421 -18.25 -0.30 9.20
CA THR A 421 -19.01 -1.55 9.38
C THR A 421 -20.42 -1.26 9.88
N ARG A 422 -20.56 -0.36 10.85
CA ARG A 422 -21.88 -0.02 11.41
C ARG A 422 -22.80 0.71 10.42
N ARG A 423 -22.22 1.31 9.38
CA ARG A 423 -22.94 2.03 8.32
C ARG A 423 -22.85 1.35 6.95
N ALA A 424 -22.46 0.09 6.92
CA ALA A 424 -22.35 -0.68 5.68
C ALA A 424 -23.64 -0.58 4.85
N GLY A 425 -23.47 -0.36 3.54
CA GLY A 425 -24.57 -0.22 2.60
C GLY A 425 -25.39 1.09 2.65
N ARG A 426 -25.09 2.02 3.59
CA ARG A 426 -25.85 3.27 3.71
C ARG A 426 -25.08 4.51 3.28
N PHE A 427 -23.98 4.84 3.95
CA PHE A 427 -23.18 6.03 3.70
C PHE A 427 -21.91 6.00 4.59
N PRO A 428 -20.76 6.49 4.10
CA PRO A 428 -20.49 7.00 2.76
C PRO A 428 -20.18 5.90 1.74
N SER A 429 -20.56 6.14 0.46
CA SER A 429 -20.14 5.26 -0.65
C SER A 429 -18.66 5.40 -0.94
N THR A 430 -18.11 4.49 -1.76
CA THR A 430 -16.68 4.46 -2.11
C THR A 430 -16.15 5.80 -2.63
N ILE A 431 -16.83 6.42 -3.60
CA ILE A 431 -16.41 7.71 -4.15
C ILE A 431 -16.53 8.85 -3.13
N VAL A 432 -17.53 8.81 -2.25
CA VAL A 432 -17.70 9.82 -1.20
C VAL A 432 -16.61 9.69 -0.14
N LYS A 433 -16.16 8.47 0.20
CA LYS A 433 -14.99 8.27 1.07
C LYS A 433 -13.74 8.92 0.47
N PHE A 434 -13.51 8.73 -0.84
CA PHE A 434 -12.41 9.40 -1.56
C PHE A 434 -12.55 10.92 -1.53
N ALA A 435 -13.74 11.45 -1.83
CA ALA A 435 -13.98 12.89 -1.83
C ALA A 435 -13.77 13.51 -0.44
N ILE A 436 -14.23 12.84 0.62
CA ILE A 436 -13.97 13.25 2.02
C ILE A 436 -12.47 13.25 2.31
N SER A 437 -11.77 12.20 1.92
CA SER A 437 -10.33 12.11 2.12
C SER A 437 -9.59 13.26 1.42
N VAL A 438 -9.84 13.46 0.11
CA VAL A 438 -9.21 14.54 -0.66
C VAL A 438 -9.57 15.92 -0.09
N PHE A 439 -10.79 16.10 0.41
CA PHE A 439 -11.19 17.33 1.08
C PHE A 439 -10.42 17.56 2.37
N VAL A 440 -10.33 16.56 3.24
CA VAL A 440 -9.65 16.64 4.54
C VAL A 440 -8.14 16.86 4.36
N ILE A 441 -7.50 16.17 3.40
CA ILE A 441 -6.07 16.40 3.13
C ILE A 441 -5.82 17.81 2.58
N GLY A 442 -6.74 18.34 1.75
CA GLY A 442 -6.69 19.72 1.28
C GLY A 442 -6.82 20.74 2.43
N LEU A 443 -7.71 20.48 3.41
CA LEU A 443 -7.81 21.30 4.61
C LEU A 443 -6.52 21.24 5.45
N SER A 444 -5.87 20.08 5.55
CA SER A 444 -4.58 19.97 6.24
C SER A 444 -3.48 20.83 5.59
N ALA A 445 -3.52 20.96 4.26
CA ALA A 445 -2.62 21.85 3.53
C ALA A 445 -2.89 23.33 3.88
N PHE A 446 -4.14 23.75 3.99
CA PHE A 446 -4.46 25.10 4.49
C PHE A 446 -3.93 25.34 5.91
N LEU A 447 -4.06 24.34 6.80
CA LEU A 447 -3.49 24.43 8.15
C LEU A 447 -1.97 24.57 8.11
N MET A 448 -1.28 23.83 7.24
CA MET A 448 0.17 24.00 7.05
C MET A 448 0.52 25.39 6.52
N GLY A 449 -0.24 25.91 5.53
CA GLY A 449 -0.09 27.28 5.04
C GLY A 449 -0.28 28.32 6.13
N TYR A 450 -1.27 28.13 6.99
CA TYR A 450 -1.47 28.94 8.18
C TYR A 450 -0.28 28.84 9.14
N GLY A 451 0.22 27.62 9.40
CA GLY A 451 1.38 27.38 10.26
C GLY A 451 2.62 28.15 9.79
N PHE A 452 3.00 28.02 8.51
CA PHE A 452 4.13 28.76 7.95
C PHE A 452 3.96 30.28 7.95
N ARG A 453 2.72 30.76 7.90
CA ARG A 453 2.42 32.20 7.96
C ARG A 453 2.55 32.77 9.37
N VAL A 454 2.05 32.05 10.37
CA VAL A 454 1.98 32.52 11.77
C VAL A 454 3.29 32.24 12.48
N TRP A 455 3.96 31.15 12.14
CA TRP A 455 5.24 30.75 12.76
C TRP A 455 6.32 30.61 11.67
N PRO A 456 6.87 31.75 11.22
CA PRO A 456 7.87 31.74 10.14
C PRO A 456 9.23 31.20 10.55
N GLY A 457 9.40 30.81 11.80
CA GLY A 457 10.66 30.34 12.35
C GLY A 457 11.44 31.41 13.15
N GLY A 458 12.65 31.07 13.55
CA GLY A 458 13.47 31.95 14.37
C GLY A 458 12.94 32.05 15.80
N GLN A 459 12.38 33.21 16.19
CA GLN A 459 11.77 33.42 17.51
C GLN A 459 10.28 33.01 17.54
N ASP A 460 9.62 33.00 16.40
CA ASP A 460 8.21 32.69 16.26
C ASP A 460 8.05 31.20 15.87
N LEU A 461 8.05 30.34 16.89
CA LEU A 461 7.92 28.88 16.71
C LEU A 461 6.51 28.42 17.05
N SER A 462 6.02 27.43 16.27
CA SER A 462 4.74 26.78 16.54
C SER A 462 4.84 25.90 17.79
N PRO A 463 3.74 25.77 18.57
CA PRO A 463 3.73 24.81 19.66
C PRO A 463 3.82 23.38 19.13
N TRP A 464 4.45 22.48 19.92
CA TRP A 464 4.69 21.08 19.57
C TRP A 464 3.45 20.33 19.08
N TRP A 465 2.27 20.63 19.62
CA TRP A 465 1.02 19.92 19.29
C TRP A 465 0.45 20.30 17.92
N PHE A 466 0.80 21.46 17.35
CA PHE A 466 0.23 21.94 16.08
C PHE A 466 0.54 20.97 14.93
N LEU A 467 1.82 20.68 14.72
CA LEU A 467 2.24 19.77 13.66
C LEU A 467 1.74 18.35 13.90
N ALA A 468 1.73 17.89 15.17
CA ALA A 468 1.16 16.61 15.52
C ALA A 468 -0.34 16.53 15.17
N ALA A 469 -1.12 17.60 15.41
CA ALA A 469 -2.53 17.66 15.02
C ALA A 469 -2.71 17.60 13.50
N VAL A 470 -1.86 18.26 12.73
CA VAL A 470 -1.89 18.16 11.26
C VAL A 470 -1.65 16.72 10.81
N PHE A 471 -0.67 16.01 11.37
CA PHE A 471 -0.43 14.58 11.07
C PHE A 471 -1.63 13.70 11.42
N VAL A 472 -2.30 13.95 12.56
CA VAL A 472 -3.52 13.22 12.92
C VAL A 472 -4.64 13.46 11.90
N ILE A 473 -4.85 14.71 11.46
CA ILE A 473 -5.86 15.05 10.44
C ILE A 473 -5.52 14.33 9.12
N GLN A 474 -4.27 14.34 8.71
CA GLN A 474 -3.82 13.62 7.50
C GLN A 474 -4.03 12.11 7.64
N THR A 475 -3.79 11.54 8.84
CA THR A 475 -4.04 10.11 9.10
C THR A 475 -5.53 9.77 9.02
N VAL A 476 -6.41 10.61 9.55
CA VAL A 476 -7.87 10.42 9.37
C VAL A 476 -8.22 10.40 7.89
N SER A 477 -7.69 11.35 7.12
CA SER A 477 -7.86 11.36 5.66
C SER A 477 -7.36 10.07 5.01
N GLU A 478 -6.20 9.58 5.40
CA GLU A 478 -5.59 8.35 4.88
C GLU A 478 -6.45 7.12 5.12
N LEU A 479 -7.05 6.99 6.32
CA LEU A 479 -7.92 5.88 6.67
C LEU A 479 -9.22 5.83 5.83
N PHE A 480 -9.65 6.98 5.27
CA PHE A 480 -10.75 7.04 4.32
C PHE A 480 -10.33 6.67 2.88
N LEU A 481 -9.05 6.80 2.53
CA LEU A 481 -8.57 6.61 1.17
C LEU A 481 -7.86 5.27 0.97
N SER A 482 -6.81 4.97 1.75
CA SER A 482 -5.88 3.89 1.41
C SER A 482 -6.50 2.50 1.45
N PRO A 483 -7.26 2.08 2.49
CA PRO A 483 -7.92 0.77 2.48
C PRO A 483 -8.97 0.65 1.39
N VAL A 484 -9.74 1.72 1.19
CA VAL A 484 -10.82 1.77 0.19
C VAL A 484 -10.24 1.79 -1.22
N GLY A 485 -9.16 2.53 -1.46
CA GLY A 485 -8.50 2.65 -2.75
C GLY A 485 -7.91 1.33 -3.22
N LEU A 486 -7.24 0.62 -2.33
CA LEU A 486 -6.66 -0.69 -2.62
C LEU A 486 -7.74 -1.71 -3.00
N SER A 487 -8.79 -1.80 -2.19
CA SER A 487 -9.95 -2.66 -2.45
C SER A 487 -10.65 -2.30 -3.77
N THR A 488 -10.92 -1.01 -3.99
CA THR A 488 -11.60 -0.52 -5.21
C THR A 488 -10.76 -0.76 -6.46
N THR A 489 -9.44 -0.58 -6.37
CA THR A 489 -8.53 -0.85 -7.49
C THR A 489 -8.63 -2.30 -7.96
N THR A 490 -8.67 -3.25 -7.03
CA THR A 490 -8.83 -4.68 -7.36
C THR A 490 -10.22 -5.00 -7.88
N ALA A 491 -11.26 -4.45 -7.29
CA ALA A 491 -12.66 -4.71 -7.64
C ALA A 491 -13.05 -4.14 -9.03
N LEU A 492 -12.49 -2.98 -9.42
CA LEU A 492 -12.75 -2.36 -10.73
C LEU A 492 -11.79 -2.82 -11.82
N ALA A 493 -10.80 -3.63 -11.48
CA ALA A 493 -9.81 -4.13 -12.44
C ALA A 493 -10.45 -5.05 -13.47
N PRO A 494 -10.15 -4.88 -14.78
CA PRO A 494 -10.52 -5.90 -15.76
C PRO A 494 -9.84 -7.23 -15.42
N LYS A 495 -10.58 -8.33 -15.51
CA LYS A 495 -10.07 -9.68 -15.20
C LYS A 495 -8.76 -10.02 -15.94
N SER A 496 -8.67 -9.58 -17.20
CA SER A 496 -7.47 -9.78 -18.03
C SER A 496 -6.25 -8.93 -17.60
N PHE A 497 -6.42 -7.96 -16.71
CA PHE A 497 -5.40 -7.01 -16.28
C PHE A 497 -5.31 -6.85 -14.75
N ALA A 498 -5.76 -7.85 -13.98
CA ALA A 498 -5.85 -7.77 -12.52
C ALA A 498 -4.51 -7.43 -11.83
N SER A 499 -3.38 -8.01 -12.29
CA SER A 499 -2.05 -7.70 -11.75
C SER A 499 -1.58 -6.28 -12.09
N GLN A 500 -1.92 -5.79 -13.29
CA GLN A 500 -1.60 -4.42 -13.71
C GLN A 500 -2.40 -3.35 -12.95
N ALA A 501 -3.59 -3.69 -12.46
CA ALA A 501 -4.39 -2.77 -11.67
C ALA A 501 -3.70 -2.38 -10.35
N MET A 502 -3.01 -3.31 -9.69
CA MET A 502 -2.21 -2.99 -8.50
C MET A 502 -1.06 -2.03 -8.82
N SER A 503 -0.47 -2.16 -10.02
CA SER A 503 0.53 -1.20 -10.51
C SER A 503 -0.05 0.21 -10.68
N MET A 504 -1.33 0.34 -11.06
CA MET A 504 -2.01 1.64 -11.16
C MET A 504 -2.12 2.34 -9.79
N TRP A 505 -2.36 1.59 -8.72
CA TRP A 505 -2.33 2.15 -7.36
C TRP A 505 -0.93 2.66 -6.99
N GLN A 506 0.11 1.88 -7.24
CA GLN A 506 1.50 2.31 -7.01
C GLN A 506 1.88 3.54 -7.87
N LEU A 507 1.40 3.59 -9.10
CA LEU A 507 1.59 4.76 -9.99
C LEU A 507 0.91 6.01 -9.46
N SER A 508 -0.24 5.92 -8.75
CA SER A 508 -0.85 7.11 -8.15
C SER A 508 0.03 7.72 -7.07
N ILE A 509 0.71 6.87 -6.27
CA ILE A 509 1.68 7.32 -5.26
C ILE A 509 2.90 7.95 -5.94
N ALA A 510 3.48 7.26 -6.91
CA ALA A 510 4.65 7.77 -7.65
C ALA A 510 4.33 9.10 -8.38
N THR A 511 3.12 9.22 -8.95
CA THR A 511 2.66 10.45 -9.62
C THR A 511 2.49 11.59 -8.62
N GLY A 512 1.89 11.33 -7.45
CA GLY A 512 1.74 12.32 -6.38
C GLY A 512 3.08 12.85 -5.90
N GLN A 513 4.04 11.95 -5.68
CA GLN A 513 5.42 12.31 -5.30
C GLN A 513 6.14 13.10 -6.39
N GLY A 514 6.07 12.62 -7.64
CA GLY A 514 6.67 13.31 -8.78
C GLY A 514 6.08 14.71 -8.98
N LEU A 515 4.76 14.86 -8.81
CA LEU A 515 4.07 16.14 -8.88
C LEU A 515 4.50 17.08 -7.76
N ALA A 516 4.61 16.58 -6.53
CA ALA A 516 5.11 17.36 -5.39
C ALA A 516 6.54 17.85 -5.66
N GLY A 517 7.46 16.98 -6.07
CA GLY A 517 8.83 17.34 -6.38
C GLY A 517 8.94 18.35 -7.52
N PHE A 518 8.15 18.19 -8.57
CA PHE A 518 8.12 19.13 -9.69
C PHE A 518 7.61 20.52 -9.26
N ILE A 519 6.52 20.58 -8.49
CA ILE A 519 5.99 21.88 -8.00
C ILE A 519 7.01 22.53 -7.07
N ILE A 520 7.64 21.78 -6.16
CA ILE A 520 8.67 22.31 -5.25
C ILE A 520 9.83 22.91 -6.06
N ALA A 521 10.32 22.24 -7.11
CA ALA A 521 11.39 22.73 -7.95
C ALA A 521 11.03 24.04 -8.67
N GLN A 522 9.76 24.23 -9.05
CA GLN A 522 9.29 25.42 -9.78
C GLN A 522 8.83 26.57 -8.85
N THR A 523 8.80 26.33 -7.53
CA THR A 523 8.26 27.30 -6.54
C THR A 523 9.28 27.67 -5.48
N GLU A 524 10.57 27.64 -5.80
CA GLU A 524 11.65 27.94 -4.86
C GLU A 524 11.52 29.36 -4.27
N ASP A 525 11.14 30.33 -5.08
CA ASP A 525 10.98 31.74 -4.68
C ASP A 525 9.61 32.04 -4.04
N ILE A 526 8.71 31.06 -3.96
CA ILE A 526 7.37 31.25 -3.40
C ILE A 526 7.39 30.91 -1.90
N PRO A 527 6.85 31.80 -1.01
CA PRO A 527 6.74 31.50 0.40
C PRO A 527 6.00 30.20 0.66
N ASP A 528 6.48 29.37 1.60
CA ASP A 528 5.88 28.08 1.94
C ASP A 528 4.41 28.18 2.34
N SER A 529 3.99 29.28 2.96
CA SER A 529 2.58 29.56 3.25
C SER A 529 1.74 29.63 1.97
N THR A 530 2.21 30.37 0.96
CA THR A 530 1.51 30.52 -0.34
C THR A 530 1.49 29.19 -1.10
N TYR A 531 2.60 28.45 -1.08
CA TYR A 531 2.68 27.10 -1.65
C TYR A 531 1.58 26.19 -1.09
N TYR A 532 1.47 26.10 0.25
CA TYR A 532 0.46 25.23 0.88
C TYR A 532 -0.96 25.73 0.70
N TYR A 533 -1.21 27.03 0.67
CA TYR A 533 -2.53 27.57 0.32
C TYR A 533 -2.93 27.22 -1.09
N GLY A 534 -1.99 27.28 -2.06
CA GLY A 534 -2.22 26.88 -3.43
C GLY A 534 -2.56 25.38 -3.55
N LEU A 535 -1.77 24.52 -2.88
CA LEU A 535 -2.05 23.08 -2.85
C LEU A 535 -3.42 22.78 -2.22
N GLY A 536 -3.74 23.43 -1.10
CA GLY A 536 -5.02 23.29 -0.43
C GLY A 536 -6.18 23.70 -1.33
N ALA A 537 -6.06 24.84 -2.02
CA ALA A 537 -7.11 25.35 -2.92
C ALA A 537 -7.37 24.37 -4.09
N VAL A 538 -6.32 23.90 -4.76
CA VAL A 538 -6.43 22.93 -5.87
C VAL A 538 -7.03 21.61 -5.39
N THR A 539 -6.59 21.12 -4.24
CA THR A 539 -7.04 19.83 -3.70
C THR A 539 -8.48 19.88 -3.20
N VAL A 540 -8.89 20.97 -2.52
CA VAL A 540 -10.28 21.18 -2.11
C VAL A 540 -11.19 21.35 -3.34
N ALA A 541 -10.77 22.10 -4.35
CA ALA A 541 -11.53 22.22 -5.60
C ALA A 541 -11.73 20.86 -6.28
N ALA A 542 -10.67 20.03 -6.33
CA ALA A 542 -10.77 18.67 -6.85
C ALA A 542 -11.70 17.78 -6.00
N ALA A 543 -11.69 17.92 -4.68
CA ALA A 543 -12.62 17.21 -3.80
C ALA A 543 -14.08 17.60 -4.09
N LEU A 544 -14.37 18.88 -4.31
CA LEU A 544 -15.69 19.36 -4.69
C LEU A 544 -16.13 18.78 -6.05
N ILE A 545 -15.21 18.66 -7.01
CA ILE A 545 -15.46 17.98 -8.28
C ILE A 545 -15.77 16.51 -8.05
N LEU A 546 -15.01 15.82 -7.17
CA LEU A 546 -15.29 14.41 -6.82
C LEU A 546 -16.68 14.25 -6.19
N PHE A 547 -17.11 15.16 -5.31
CA PHE A 547 -18.47 15.17 -4.78
C PHE A 547 -19.51 15.38 -5.89
N ALA A 548 -19.27 16.29 -6.83
CA ALA A 548 -20.19 16.57 -7.94
C ALA A 548 -20.32 15.37 -8.90
N VAL A 549 -19.22 14.63 -9.16
CA VAL A 549 -19.27 13.45 -10.03
C VAL A 549 -19.65 12.17 -9.29
N ALA A 550 -19.80 12.21 -7.97
CA ALA A 550 -20.10 11.04 -7.14
C ALA A 550 -21.36 10.28 -7.60
N PRO A 551 -22.49 10.93 -7.92
CA PRO A 551 -23.69 10.21 -8.38
C PRO A 551 -23.46 9.45 -9.70
N TRP A 552 -22.66 10.02 -10.60
CA TRP A 552 -22.30 9.36 -11.86
C TRP A 552 -21.39 8.15 -11.60
N THR A 553 -20.34 8.30 -10.80
CA THR A 553 -19.39 7.23 -10.47
C THR A 553 -20.10 6.07 -9.77
N GLN A 554 -20.96 6.35 -8.79
CA GLN A 554 -21.75 5.33 -8.09
C GLN A 554 -22.61 4.50 -9.03
N ARG A 555 -23.31 5.13 -9.99
CA ARG A 555 -24.12 4.41 -10.98
C ARG A 555 -23.27 3.46 -11.84
N GLN A 556 -22.02 3.84 -12.14
CA GLN A 556 -21.10 3.01 -12.92
C GLN A 556 -20.52 1.84 -12.12
N MET A 557 -20.54 1.91 -10.78
CA MET A 557 -19.98 0.92 -9.87
C MET A 557 -21.04 0.13 -9.09
N ALA A 558 -22.32 0.40 -9.31
CA ALA A 558 -23.42 -0.12 -8.49
C ALA A 558 -23.47 -1.65 -8.40
N ASP A 559 -23.05 -2.35 -9.44
CA ASP A 559 -22.96 -3.80 -9.47
C ASP A 559 -21.82 -4.36 -8.61
N VAL A 560 -20.70 -3.64 -8.54
CA VAL A 560 -19.55 -4.02 -7.71
C VAL A 560 -19.85 -3.75 -6.24
N GLU A 561 -20.47 -2.62 -5.93
CA GLU A 561 -20.88 -2.27 -4.57
C GLU A 561 -21.99 -3.21 -4.04
N ALA A 562 -22.92 -3.65 -4.91
CA ALA A 562 -23.97 -4.61 -4.56
C ALA A 562 -23.39 -6.02 -4.27
N ALA A 563 -22.41 -6.49 -5.05
CA ALA A 563 -21.74 -7.76 -4.81
C ALA A 563 -21.01 -7.77 -3.46
N GLY A 564 -20.29 -6.71 -3.11
CA GLY A 564 -19.60 -6.59 -1.83
C GLY A 564 -20.55 -6.45 -0.61
N ALA A 565 -21.80 -6.01 -0.80
CA ALA A 565 -22.78 -5.95 0.26
C ALA A 565 -23.38 -7.32 0.61
N HIS A 566 -23.51 -8.22 -0.38
CA HIS A 566 -24.00 -9.60 -0.16
C HIS A 566 -22.99 -10.50 0.53
N ASP A 567 -21.69 -10.27 0.30
CA ASP A 567 -20.62 -11.04 0.97
C ASP A 567 -20.47 -10.65 2.47
N GLY A 568 -21.01 -9.51 2.88
CA GLY A 568 -20.98 -9.03 4.29
C GLY A 568 -22.22 -9.38 5.13
N GLU A 569 -23.27 -9.94 4.53
CA GLU A 569 -24.50 -10.38 5.26
C GLU A 569 -24.48 -11.87 5.63
N GLY A 570 -23.39 -12.59 5.31
CA GLY A 570 -23.23 -14.03 5.53
C GLY A 570 -22.34 -14.44 6.70
N ASP A 571 -21.87 -13.51 7.54
CA ASP A 571 -21.02 -13.79 8.72
C ASP A 571 -21.72 -13.40 10.04
#